data_857a5fb32f2cc6b8d2aaaa327d5b5810
#
_entry.id   857a5fb32f2cc6b8d2aaaa327d5b5810
#
_cell.length_a   1.000
_cell.length_b   1.000
_cell.length_c   1.000
_cell.angle_alpha   90.00
_cell.angle_beta   90.00
_cell.angle_gamma   90.00
#
_symmetry.space_group_name_H-M   'P 1'
#
loop_
_entity.id
_entity.type
_entity.pdbx_description
1 polymer ?
#
loop_
_entity_poly.entity_id
_entity_poly.type
_entity_poly.pdbx_seq_one_letter_code
_entity_poly.pdbx_strand_id
1 'polypeptide(L)'
;MKTPVASLVASLALAAASTSASGFRAAPVADYKADELSFGFSAGTTFVGGEAREHVFHPKGNLADYLEEFPGAPAKDRRHQLSRLDWDMAAAMLGVSGSVRYDRLSLNLGVWYGGSGSDDYDMKDYDWMEGDHVPYSEYSRSDTELTDAWLFDINVSCDLWRSDGFTGYVFAGAREQRWKWTCDGRNDYWYTENGHVWDHNDEHICDYRQVLFFGYVGLGGSWRLTDALSLSAYASWAPGWKGRDRDNHIGAGKIVNDSFDYDANVYAAGVSLDWHVAERATVSFGLDWQKATLNQGDLRQVEFESGEAEAMPDGAGMENEYLAFTIGLDYAF
;
A
#
# COMPACT_ATOMS: atom_id res chain seq x y z
N MET A 1 -24.72 19.63 21.42
CA MET A 1 -23.83 19.12 22.48
C MET A 1 -22.71 18.37 21.78
N LYS A 2 -21.58 19.04 21.57
CA LYS A 2 -20.37 18.44 20.96
C LYS A 2 -19.48 17.96 22.08
N THR A 3 -19.40 16.66 22.31
CA THR A 3 -18.58 16.03 23.35
C THR A 3 -17.14 15.83 22.84
N PRO A 4 -16.14 15.97 23.69
CA PRO A 4 -14.75 16.17 23.29
C PRO A 4 -14.07 14.83 22.97
N VAL A 5 -14.01 14.47 21.71
CA VAL A 5 -13.11 13.39 21.19
C VAL A 5 -11.64 13.76 21.39
N ALA A 6 -11.33 15.07 21.39
CA ALA A 6 -9.99 15.60 21.62
C ALA A 6 -9.39 15.27 23.02
N SER A 7 -10.24 15.09 24.05
CA SER A 7 -9.77 14.79 25.40
C SER A 7 -9.36 13.31 25.58
N LEU A 8 -9.93 12.40 24.80
CA LEU A 8 -9.59 10.97 24.88
C LEU A 8 -8.26 10.68 24.17
N VAL A 9 -8.00 11.37 23.06
CA VAL A 9 -6.73 11.25 22.31
C VAL A 9 -5.55 11.80 23.13
N ALA A 10 -5.75 12.92 23.83
CA ALA A 10 -4.71 13.51 24.71
C ALA A 10 -4.41 12.64 25.94
N SER A 11 -5.40 11.90 26.46
CA SER A 11 -5.20 11.03 27.64
C SER A 11 -4.58 9.68 27.27
N LEU A 12 -4.76 9.18 26.06
CA LEU A 12 -4.07 7.98 25.55
C LEU A 12 -2.62 8.28 25.13
N ALA A 13 -2.33 9.51 24.71
CA ALA A 13 -0.98 9.92 24.34
C ALA A 13 0.00 10.01 25.54
N LEU A 14 -0.50 10.05 26.78
CA LEU A 14 0.33 10.13 27.98
C LEU A 14 0.65 8.78 28.65
N ALA A 15 0.09 7.68 28.17
CA ALA A 15 0.24 6.36 28.80
C ALA A 15 0.93 5.31 27.89
N ALA A 16 1.37 5.69 26.72
CA ALA A 16 1.90 4.77 25.73
C ALA A 16 3.28 5.22 25.28
N ALA A 17 4.18 4.34 25.47
CA ALA A 17 5.53 4.52 25.00
C ALA A 17 6.00 3.17 24.47
N SER A 18 6.51 2.87 23.50
CA SER A 18 7.14 3.11 22.24
C SER A 18 7.95 1.95 21.63
N THR A 19 7.83 1.72 20.36
CA THR A 19 8.83 1.22 19.43
C THR A 19 8.46 1.65 18.00
N SER A 20 9.44 1.92 17.18
CA SER A 20 9.35 2.67 15.92
C SER A 20 8.18 2.34 14.99
N ALA A 21 7.57 3.39 14.47
CA ALA A 21 6.37 3.40 13.65
C ALA A 21 6.57 2.99 12.17
N SER A 22 7.73 2.53 11.74
CA SER A 22 7.90 1.90 10.43
C SER A 22 7.68 0.40 10.55
N GLY A 23 6.76 -0.16 9.78
CA GLY A 23 6.32 -1.56 9.87
C GLY A 23 7.38 -2.63 9.61
N PHE A 24 8.62 -2.26 9.30
CA PHE A 24 9.72 -3.20 9.01
C PHE A 24 10.87 -3.14 10.01
N ARG A 25 10.73 -2.36 11.07
CA ARG A 25 11.86 -2.04 11.92
C ARG A 25 12.08 -3.06 13.03
N ALA A 26 13.33 -3.52 13.17
CA ALA A 26 13.81 -4.07 14.43
C ALA A 26 13.78 -2.96 15.49
N ALA A 27 13.40 -3.29 16.73
CA ALA A 27 13.37 -2.34 17.83
C ALA A 27 14.70 -1.59 17.96
N PRO A 28 14.69 -0.27 18.29
CA PRO A 28 15.91 0.48 18.49
C PRO A 28 16.77 -0.21 19.56
N VAL A 29 18.08 -0.13 19.36
CA VAL A 29 19.07 -0.69 20.29
C VAL A 29 19.11 0.23 21.51
N ALA A 30 18.22 -0.02 22.48
CA ALA A 30 18.47 0.43 23.86
C ALA A 30 19.71 -0.29 24.41
N ASP A 31 20.39 0.27 25.41
CA ASP A 31 21.52 -0.39 26.07
C ASP A 31 21.11 -1.79 26.52
N TYR A 32 21.59 -2.77 25.76
CA TYR A 32 21.09 -4.13 25.79
C TYR A 32 21.92 -4.93 26.82
N LYS A 33 21.23 -5.55 27.77
CA LYS A 33 21.83 -6.58 28.59
C LYS A 33 21.52 -7.95 28.00
N ALA A 34 22.56 -8.71 27.69
CA ALA A 34 22.40 -10.09 27.27
C ALA A 34 21.57 -10.86 28.31
N ASP A 35 20.69 -11.75 27.86
CA ASP A 35 19.84 -12.62 28.70
C ASP A 35 18.66 -11.94 29.44
N GLU A 36 18.35 -10.66 29.16
CA GLU A 36 17.12 -10.02 29.66
C GLU A 36 16.04 -9.92 28.58
N LEU A 37 14.79 -10.16 28.99
CA LEU A 37 13.62 -9.92 28.13
C LEU A 37 13.27 -8.44 28.18
N SER A 38 13.19 -7.79 27.04
CA SER A 38 12.79 -6.39 26.93
C SER A 38 11.53 -6.25 26.07
N PHE A 39 10.73 -5.26 26.42
CA PHE A 39 9.49 -4.93 25.70
C PHE A 39 9.57 -3.50 25.21
N GLY A 40 8.98 -3.29 24.07
CA GLY A 40 8.81 -1.97 23.50
C GLY A 40 7.40 -1.74 22.98
N PHE A 41 7.00 -0.49 22.90
CA PHE A 41 5.71 -0.05 22.35
C PHE A 41 5.90 1.23 21.53
N SER A 42 5.16 1.42 20.45
CA SER A 42 5.14 2.61 19.60
C SER A 42 3.77 3.17 19.39
N ALA A 43 3.73 4.48 19.24
CA ALA A 43 2.61 5.15 18.61
C ALA A 43 3.14 6.24 17.65
N GLY A 44 2.46 6.43 16.53
CA GLY A 44 2.91 7.40 15.55
C GLY A 44 1.87 7.72 14.49
N THR A 45 2.24 8.69 13.65
CA THR A 45 1.48 9.07 12.47
C THR A 45 2.34 8.80 11.24
N THR A 46 1.73 8.18 10.24
CA THR A 46 2.34 7.90 8.95
C THR A 46 1.57 8.63 7.86
N PHE A 47 2.27 9.37 7.01
CA PHE A 47 1.73 10.01 5.82
C PHE A 47 2.18 9.20 4.61
N VAL A 48 1.21 8.69 3.87
CA VAL A 48 1.43 7.88 2.66
C VAL A 48 1.13 8.72 1.45
N GLY A 49 1.98 8.63 0.42
CA GLY A 49 1.76 9.23 -0.89
C GLY A 49 2.26 8.30 -1.99
N GLY A 50 1.45 8.07 -3.02
CA GLY A 50 1.79 7.15 -4.09
C GLY A 50 0.65 6.89 -5.05
N GLU A 51 0.65 5.72 -5.66
CA GLU A 51 -0.32 5.33 -6.67
C GLU A 51 -0.62 3.83 -6.58
N ALA A 52 -1.89 3.48 -6.70
CA ALA A 52 -2.36 2.12 -6.91
C ALA A 52 -2.93 2.01 -8.33
N ARG A 53 -2.76 0.86 -8.99
CA ARG A 53 -3.25 0.64 -10.34
C ARG A 53 -4.02 -0.65 -10.44
N GLU A 54 -5.10 -0.55 -11.18
CA GLU A 54 -5.88 -1.66 -11.67
C GLU A 54 -5.70 -1.74 -13.19
N HIS A 55 -5.64 -2.95 -13.72
CA HIS A 55 -5.49 -3.19 -15.16
C HIS A 55 -6.50 -4.24 -15.60
N VAL A 56 -7.08 -4.03 -16.76
CA VAL A 56 -7.89 -5.03 -17.46
C VAL A 56 -7.14 -5.46 -18.72
N PHE A 57 -7.01 -6.78 -18.90
CA PHE A 57 -6.34 -7.37 -20.05
C PHE A 57 -7.28 -8.24 -20.86
N HIS A 58 -7.02 -8.34 -22.15
CA HIS A 58 -7.73 -9.27 -23.00
C HIS A 58 -7.43 -10.73 -22.59
N PRO A 59 -8.43 -11.62 -22.47
CA PRO A 59 -8.22 -13.01 -22.11
C PRO A 59 -7.27 -13.72 -23.08
N LYS A 60 -6.30 -14.46 -22.56
CA LYS A 60 -5.28 -15.18 -23.39
C LYS A 60 -5.88 -16.11 -24.44
N GLY A 61 -7.10 -16.63 -24.25
CA GLY A 61 -7.75 -17.55 -25.16
C GLY A 61 -8.22 -16.92 -26.48
N ASN A 62 -8.40 -15.60 -26.52
CA ASN A 62 -9.01 -14.88 -27.61
C ASN A 62 -8.05 -13.93 -28.36
N LEU A 63 -6.73 -14.04 -28.10
CA LEU A 63 -5.76 -13.17 -28.80
C LEU A 63 -5.82 -13.32 -30.34
N ALA A 64 -6.11 -14.51 -30.85
CA ALA A 64 -6.28 -14.73 -32.29
C ALA A 64 -7.56 -14.04 -32.82
N ASP A 65 -8.66 -14.17 -32.08
CA ASP A 65 -9.94 -13.53 -32.42
C ASP A 65 -9.80 -12.01 -32.33
N TYR A 66 -9.10 -11.50 -31.31
CA TYR A 66 -8.79 -10.09 -31.15
C TYR A 66 -7.93 -9.55 -32.32
N LEU A 67 -6.86 -10.24 -32.71
CA LEU A 67 -6.03 -9.85 -33.86
C LEU A 67 -6.76 -9.96 -35.21
N GLU A 68 -7.80 -10.80 -35.30
CA GLU A 68 -8.68 -10.89 -36.45
C GLU A 68 -9.64 -9.68 -36.50
N GLU A 69 -10.14 -9.26 -35.37
CA GLU A 69 -10.99 -8.08 -35.22
C GLU A 69 -10.20 -6.76 -35.37
N PHE A 70 -8.95 -6.73 -34.85
CA PHE A 70 -8.05 -5.57 -34.88
C PHE A 70 -6.71 -5.91 -35.56
N PRO A 71 -6.66 -6.02 -36.90
CA PRO A 71 -5.49 -6.54 -37.64
C PRO A 71 -4.25 -5.64 -37.60
N GLY A 72 -4.35 -4.44 -37.00
CA GLY A 72 -3.22 -3.49 -36.82
C GLY A 72 -2.60 -3.51 -35.42
N ALA A 73 -3.18 -4.25 -34.48
CA ALA A 73 -2.71 -4.25 -33.09
C ALA A 73 -1.26 -4.75 -33.00
N PRO A 74 -0.38 -4.09 -32.22
CA PRO A 74 1.01 -4.48 -32.13
C PRO A 74 1.16 -5.87 -31.48
N ALA A 75 1.54 -6.85 -32.29
CA ALA A 75 1.76 -8.24 -31.88
C ALA A 75 2.91 -8.42 -30.85
N LYS A 76 3.51 -7.34 -30.37
CA LYS A 76 4.70 -7.36 -29.51
C LYS A 76 4.43 -7.67 -28.06
N ASP A 77 3.25 -7.38 -27.56
CA ASP A 77 2.88 -7.75 -26.21
C ASP A 77 1.79 -8.81 -26.25
N ARG A 78 2.10 -9.97 -25.71
CA ARG A 78 1.13 -11.06 -25.53
C ARG A 78 0.02 -10.72 -24.51
N ARG A 79 0.01 -9.50 -24.02
CA ARG A 79 -0.92 -8.95 -23.06
C ARG A 79 -1.47 -7.65 -23.63
N HIS A 80 -2.63 -7.73 -24.25
CA HIS A 80 -3.30 -6.53 -24.67
C HIS A 80 -4.02 -5.91 -23.48
N GLN A 81 -3.58 -4.73 -23.07
CA GLN A 81 -4.24 -3.96 -22.02
C GLN A 81 -5.47 -3.28 -22.61
N LEU A 82 -6.64 -3.53 -22.04
CA LEU A 82 -7.91 -2.92 -22.43
C LEU A 82 -8.21 -1.67 -21.61
N SER A 83 -7.89 -1.68 -20.31
CA SER A 83 -8.10 -0.56 -19.42
C SER A 83 -7.02 -0.47 -18.36
N ARG A 84 -6.79 0.74 -17.84
CA ARG A 84 -5.97 1.00 -16.66
C ARG A 84 -6.57 2.14 -15.86
N LEU A 85 -6.80 1.87 -14.60
CA LEU A 85 -7.22 2.85 -13.62
C LEU A 85 -6.07 3.17 -12.68
N ASP A 86 -5.67 4.44 -12.63
CA ASP A 86 -4.63 4.96 -11.73
C ASP A 86 -5.33 5.69 -10.57
N TRP A 87 -5.13 5.20 -9.35
CA TRP A 87 -5.75 5.67 -8.12
C TRP A 87 -4.70 6.38 -7.26
N ASP A 88 -4.88 7.65 -6.97
CA ASP A 88 -3.99 8.37 -6.07
C ASP A 88 -4.06 7.76 -4.66
N MET A 89 -2.89 7.47 -4.09
CA MET A 89 -2.75 7.00 -2.70
C MET A 89 -2.27 8.17 -1.86
N ALA A 90 -3.18 8.74 -1.07
CA ALA A 90 -2.82 9.76 -0.10
C ALA A 90 -3.56 9.50 1.21
N ALA A 91 -2.83 9.19 2.28
CA ALA A 91 -3.42 8.88 3.57
C ALA A 91 -2.59 9.43 4.73
N ALA A 92 -3.30 9.86 5.78
CA ALA A 92 -2.75 10.04 7.10
C ALA A 92 -3.23 8.89 8.00
N MET A 93 -2.30 8.09 8.51
CA MET A 93 -2.59 6.89 9.28
C MET A 93 -2.05 7.05 10.71
N LEU A 94 -2.85 6.68 11.70
CA LEU A 94 -2.40 6.50 13.07
C LEU A 94 -1.99 5.04 13.26
N GLY A 95 -0.83 4.82 13.87
CA GLY A 95 -0.29 3.50 14.08
C GLY A 95 0.14 3.25 15.51
N VAL A 96 0.07 1.98 15.88
CA VAL A 96 0.66 1.46 17.12
C VAL A 96 1.43 0.18 16.79
N SER A 97 2.53 -0.03 17.50
CA SER A 97 3.26 -1.30 17.40
C SER A 97 3.82 -1.73 18.75
N GLY A 98 4.12 -3.02 18.87
CA GLY A 98 4.75 -3.62 20.01
C GLY A 98 5.93 -4.50 19.61
N SER A 99 6.92 -4.60 20.49
CA SER A 99 8.05 -5.51 20.28
C SER A 99 8.39 -6.26 21.54
N VAL A 100 8.88 -7.48 21.35
CA VAL A 100 9.49 -8.30 22.40
C VAL A 100 10.86 -8.71 21.91
N ARG A 101 11.86 -8.49 22.73
CA ARG A 101 13.25 -8.86 22.42
C ARG A 101 13.86 -9.73 23.49
N TYR A 102 14.54 -10.78 23.06
CA TYR A 102 15.36 -11.64 23.89
C TYR A 102 16.68 -11.95 23.18
N ASP A 103 17.79 -11.58 23.76
CA ASP A 103 19.14 -11.65 23.18
C ASP A 103 19.16 -11.06 21.76
N ARG A 104 19.41 -11.84 20.74
CA ARG A 104 19.53 -11.42 19.34
C ARG A 104 18.21 -11.45 18.59
N LEU A 105 17.16 -11.99 19.18
CA LEU A 105 15.88 -12.17 18.53
C LEU A 105 14.91 -11.08 18.96
N SER A 106 14.14 -10.56 18.01
CA SER A 106 13.02 -9.66 18.27
C SER A 106 11.80 -10.12 17.48
N LEU A 107 10.64 -10.03 18.13
CA LEU A 107 9.32 -10.15 17.50
C LEU A 107 8.68 -8.77 17.50
N ASN A 108 8.19 -8.32 16.35
CA ASN A 108 7.53 -7.04 16.18
C ASN A 108 6.13 -7.25 15.58
N LEU A 109 5.18 -6.46 16.06
CA LEU A 109 3.79 -6.44 15.59
C LEU A 109 3.35 -4.99 15.48
N GLY A 110 2.73 -4.62 14.35
CA GLY A 110 2.26 -3.25 14.13
C GLY A 110 0.93 -3.21 13.37
N VAL A 111 0.14 -2.18 13.64
CA VAL A 111 -1.09 -1.89 12.95
C VAL A 111 -1.22 -0.38 12.74
N TRP A 112 -1.66 0.00 11.53
CA TRP A 112 -1.93 1.38 11.13
C TRP A 112 -3.30 1.45 10.49
N TYR A 113 -3.99 2.55 10.76
CA TYR A 113 -5.32 2.82 10.23
C TYR A 113 -5.49 4.31 9.94
N GLY A 114 -6.15 4.64 8.82
CA GLY A 114 -6.42 6.02 8.43
C GLY A 114 -7.10 6.14 7.08
N GLY A 115 -6.99 7.33 6.49
CA GLY A 115 -7.53 7.68 5.17
C GLY A 115 -7.03 9.05 4.74
N SER A 116 -7.50 9.57 3.60
CA SER A 116 -7.11 10.89 3.09
C SER A 116 -7.80 12.03 3.86
N GLY A 117 -9.06 11.84 4.21
CA GLY A 117 -9.91 12.88 4.79
C GLY A 117 -10.19 14.06 3.83
N SER A 118 -9.96 13.89 2.52
CA SER A 118 -10.21 14.83 1.43
C SER A 118 -10.55 14.06 0.17
N ASP A 119 -11.40 14.65 -0.66
CA ASP A 119 -11.80 14.24 -1.99
C ASP A 119 -11.00 14.94 -3.12
N ASP A 120 -9.94 15.66 -2.77
CA ASP A 120 -9.08 16.40 -3.72
C ASP A 120 -8.11 15.51 -4.52
N TYR A 121 -8.31 14.20 -4.54
CA TYR A 121 -7.46 13.22 -5.24
C TYR A 121 -8.17 12.66 -6.46
N ASP A 122 -7.40 12.04 -7.36
CA ASP A 122 -7.88 11.61 -8.65
C ASP A 122 -7.88 10.09 -8.82
N MET A 123 -8.89 9.60 -9.52
CA MET A 123 -8.81 8.37 -10.31
C MET A 123 -8.74 8.77 -11.78
N LYS A 124 -7.80 8.18 -12.53
CA LYS A 124 -7.64 8.36 -13.96
C LYS A 124 -7.86 7.02 -14.63
N ASP A 125 -8.81 6.99 -15.55
CA ASP A 125 -9.16 5.81 -16.31
C ASP A 125 -8.73 5.98 -17.75
N TYR A 126 -7.96 5.04 -18.26
CA TYR A 126 -7.42 5.00 -19.61
C TYR A 126 -7.89 3.72 -20.28
N ASP A 127 -8.64 3.85 -21.39
CA ASP A 127 -9.15 2.74 -22.17
C ASP A 127 -8.52 2.66 -23.55
N TRP A 128 -8.24 1.43 -23.99
CA TRP A 128 -7.73 1.09 -25.31
C TRP A 128 -8.72 0.20 -26.06
N MET A 129 -9.96 0.67 -26.21
CA MET A 129 -11.08 -0.07 -26.81
C MET A 129 -10.95 -0.23 -28.33
N GLU A 130 -10.16 0.61 -28.98
CA GLU A 130 -9.87 0.54 -30.41
C GLU A 130 -8.38 0.25 -30.62
N GLY A 131 -8.05 -0.93 -31.10
CA GLY A 131 -6.72 -1.55 -31.10
C GLY A 131 -5.52 -0.78 -31.65
N ASP A 132 -5.72 0.35 -32.29
CA ASP A 132 -4.67 1.13 -32.97
C ASP A 132 -4.38 2.49 -32.33
N HIS A 133 -5.08 2.87 -31.27
CA HIS A 133 -4.92 4.19 -30.68
C HIS A 133 -3.84 4.23 -29.61
N VAL A 134 -2.79 4.99 -29.89
CA VAL A 134 -1.77 5.38 -28.92
C VAL A 134 -1.88 6.90 -28.79
N PRO A 135 -2.08 7.42 -27.55
CA PRO A 135 -1.84 6.75 -26.27
C PRO A 135 -3.03 5.98 -25.67
N TYR A 136 -4.29 6.27 -26.00
CA TYR A 136 -5.53 5.62 -25.53
C TYR A 136 -6.71 6.07 -26.39
N SER A 137 -7.81 5.29 -26.40
CA SER A 137 -9.06 5.62 -27.12
C SER A 137 -9.99 6.50 -26.29
N GLU A 138 -10.04 6.23 -24.99
CA GLU A 138 -10.85 6.98 -24.03
C GLU A 138 -10.04 7.32 -22.78
N TYR A 139 -10.41 8.43 -22.15
CA TYR A 139 -9.84 8.86 -20.88
C TYR A 139 -10.93 9.49 -20.03
N SER A 140 -10.95 9.15 -18.75
CA SER A 140 -11.77 9.88 -17.79
C SER A 140 -10.99 10.15 -16.51
N ARG A 141 -11.43 11.17 -15.77
CA ARG A 141 -10.91 11.53 -14.47
C ARG A 141 -12.08 11.72 -13.52
N SER A 142 -11.96 11.24 -12.31
CA SER A 142 -12.96 11.37 -11.26
C SER A 142 -12.30 11.76 -9.96
N ASP A 143 -13.03 12.52 -9.13
CA ASP A 143 -12.58 12.87 -7.79
C ASP A 143 -12.66 11.64 -6.88
N THR A 144 -11.65 11.44 -6.06
CA THR A 144 -11.59 10.27 -5.17
C THR A 144 -11.19 10.64 -3.76
N GLU A 145 -11.74 9.89 -2.81
CA GLU A 145 -11.31 9.88 -1.41
C GLU A 145 -10.79 8.48 -1.05
N LEU A 146 -9.58 8.40 -0.49
CA LEU A 146 -9.10 7.18 0.16
C LEU A 146 -9.74 7.08 1.56
N THR A 147 -10.89 6.43 1.63
CA THR A 147 -11.76 6.42 2.82
C THR A 147 -11.29 5.47 3.92
N ASP A 148 -10.52 4.42 3.57
CA ASP A 148 -10.06 3.39 4.51
C ASP A 148 -8.70 2.87 4.07
N ALA A 149 -7.69 3.12 4.89
CA ALA A 149 -6.33 2.61 4.73
C ALA A 149 -5.97 1.77 5.95
N TRP A 150 -5.57 0.53 5.73
CA TRP A 150 -5.22 -0.41 6.79
C TRP A 150 -3.94 -1.16 6.46
N LEU A 151 -3.04 -1.26 7.47
CA LEU A 151 -1.81 -2.00 7.34
C LEU A 151 -1.58 -2.78 8.63
N PHE A 152 -1.35 -4.08 8.49
CA PHE A 152 -0.94 -4.99 9.54
C PHE A 152 0.40 -5.62 9.18
N ASP A 153 1.34 -5.64 10.13
CA ASP A 153 2.67 -6.21 9.95
C ASP A 153 3.09 -7.03 11.16
N ILE A 154 3.66 -8.19 10.91
CA ILE A 154 4.32 -9.02 11.91
C ILE A 154 5.66 -9.50 11.38
N ASN A 155 6.73 -9.34 12.16
CA ASN A 155 8.04 -9.84 11.78
C ASN A 155 8.89 -10.33 12.95
N VAL A 156 9.82 -11.21 12.63
CA VAL A 156 10.89 -11.66 13.52
C VAL A 156 12.21 -11.19 12.94
N SER A 157 13.06 -10.60 13.75
CA SER A 157 14.42 -10.20 13.36
C SER A 157 15.49 -10.87 14.24
N CYS A 158 16.68 -11.03 13.67
CA CYS A 158 17.83 -11.60 14.35
C CYS A 158 19.08 -10.76 14.08
N ASP A 159 19.73 -10.28 15.13
CA ASP A 159 21.00 -9.56 15.01
C ASP A 159 22.13 -10.54 14.66
N LEU A 160 22.70 -10.37 13.49
CA LEU A 160 23.83 -11.16 13.01
C LEU A 160 25.16 -10.59 13.47
N TRP A 161 25.26 -9.27 13.51
CA TRP A 161 26.47 -8.54 13.84
C TRP A 161 26.17 -7.44 14.85
N ARG A 162 27.00 -7.33 15.88
CA ARG A 162 26.99 -6.25 16.87
C ARG A 162 28.42 -5.77 17.11
N SER A 163 28.62 -4.47 17.06
CA SER A 163 29.85 -3.78 17.45
C SER A 163 29.49 -2.47 18.14
N ASP A 164 30.51 -1.76 18.67
CA ASP A 164 30.31 -0.43 19.23
C ASP A 164 29.77 0.53 18.17
N GLY A 165 28.50 0.85 18.28
CA GLY A 165 27.83 1.79 17.38
C GLY A 165 27.20 1.21 16.10
N PHE A 166 27.28 -0.12 15.85
CA PHE A 166 26.60 -0.72 14.69
C PHE A 166 25.98 -2.07 15.05
N THR A 167 24.74 -2.27 14.58
CA THR A 167 24.06 -3.56 14.60
C THR A 167 23.55 -3.90 13.20
N GLY A 168 23.97 -5.04 12.65
CA GLY A 168 23.43 -5.60 11.41
C GLY A 168 22.49 -6.76 11.71
N TYR A 169 21.31 -6.79 11.06
CA TYR A 169 20.28 -7.79 11.32
C TYR A 169 19.64 -8.30 10.04
N VAL A 170 19.01 -9.47 10.12
CA VAL A 170 18.10 -10.02 9.12
C VAL A 170 16.72 -10.13 9.74
N PHE A 171 15.70 -10.10 8.90
CA PHE A 171 14.32 -10.25 9.36
C PHE A 171 13.46 -11.00 8.33
N ALA A 172 12.37 -11.59 8.81
CA ALA A 172 11.34 -12.19 8.00
C ALA A 172 9.98 -11.90 8.62
N GLY A 173 8.95 -11.73 7.79
CA GLY A 173 7.64 -11.37 8.29
C GLY A 173 6.53 -11.57 7.29
N ALA A 174 5.35 -11.11 7.65
CA ALA A 174 4.17 -11.05 6.81
C ALA A 174 3.45 -9.72 6.98
N ARG A 175 2.86 -9.24 5.91
CA ARG A 175 2.12 -7.99 5.86
C ARG A 175 0.81 -8.17 5.13
N GLU A 176 -0.26 -7.56 5.67
CA GLU A 176 -1.51 -7.32 4.98
C GLU A 176 -1.70 -5.80 4.83
N GLN A 177 -2.15 -5.39 3.65
CA GLN A 177 -2.50 -4.01 3.33
C GLN A 177 -3.89 -3.99 2.72
N ARG A 178 -4.69 -2.99 3.11
CA ARG A 178 -6.01 -2.72 2.55
C ARG A 178 -6.14 -1.24 2.28
N TRP A 179 -6.61 -0.94 1.08
CA TRP A 179 -6.87 0.42 0.60
C TRP A 179 -8.28 0.44 0.03
N LYS A 180 -9.10 1.42 0.41
CA LYS A 180 -10.45 1.60 -0.11
C LYS A 180 -10.66 3.04 -0.52
N TRP A 181 -11.10 3.23 -1.74
CA TRP A 181 -11.48 4.51 -2.31
C TRP A 181 -12.97 4.57 -2.56
N THR A 182 -13.53 5.78 -2.49
CA THR A 182 -14.79 6.17 -3.09
C THR A 182 -14.51 7.12 -4.23
N CYS A 183 -15.38 7.15 -5.24
CA CYS A 183 -15.19 7.89 -6.45
C CYS A 183 -16.49 8.60 -6.81
N ASP A 184 -16.43 9.91 -6.90
CA ASP A 184 -17.57 10.76 -7.18
C ASP A 184 -17.35 11.52 -8.48
N GLY A 185 -18.39 11.55 -9.34
CA GLY A 185 -18.46 12.32 -10.57
C GLY A 185 -17.42 12.01 -11.63
N ARG A 186 -17.66 12.49 -12.83
CA ARG A 186 -16.67 12.56 -13.91
C ARG A 186 -16.35 14.02 -14.15
N ASN A 187 -15.16 14.45 -13.75
CA ASN A 187 -14.77 15.85 -13.91
C ASN A 187 -14.19 16.16 -15.27
N ASP A 188 -13.67 15.13 -15.94
CA ASP A 188 -12.99 15.27 -17.22
C ASP A 188 -13.15 14.00 -18.03
N TYR A 189 -13.52 14.13 -19.30
CA TYR A 189 -13.86 13.01 -20.14
C TYR A 189 -13.46 13.29 -21.59
N TRP A 190 -12.67 12.39 -22.17
CA TRP A 190 -12.19 12.54 -23.54
C TRP A 190 -12.42 11.27 -24.34
N TYR A 191 -13.01 11.42 -25.51
CA TYR A 191 -13.14 10.37 -26.52
C TYR A 191 -12.40 10.76 -27.79
N THR A 192 -11.78 9.81 -28.45
CA THR A 192 -11.10 10.02 -29.75
C THR A 192 -12.02 10.60 -30.80
N GLU A 193 -13.27 10.14 -30.87
CA GLU A 193 -14.23 10.55 -31.88
C GLU A 193 -14.93 11.88 -31.57
N ASN A 194 -15.18 12.19 -30.32
CA ASN A 194 -16.03 13.29 -29.87
C ASN A 194 -15.27 14.49 -29.28
N GLY A 195 -13.96 14.31 -29.07
CA GLY A 195 -13.14 15.31 -28.39
C GLY A 195 -13.40 15.38 -26.90
N HIS A 196 -12.98 16.46 -26.29
CA HIS A 196 -13.02 16.68 -24.87
C HIS A 196 -14.41 17.12 -24.39
N VAL A 197 -14.98 16.42 -23.43
CA VAL A 197 -16.26 16.76 -22.81
C VAL A 197 -16.03 16.94 -21.31
N TRP A 198 -16.45 18.08 -20.76
CA TRP A 198 -16.52 18.29 -19.32
C TRP A 198 -17.91 17.89 -18.85
N ASP A 199 -17.98 16.85 -18.03
CA ASP A 199 -19.18 16.49 -17.30
C ASP A 199 -18.86 16.53 -15.82
N HIS A 200 -19.47 17.45 -15.12
CA HIS A 200 -19.30 17.61 -13.70
C HIS A 200 -20.62 17.23 -13.03
N ASN A 201 -20.65 16.07 -12.45
CA ASN A 201 -21.73 15.65 -11.56
C ASN A 201 -21.13 15.13 -10.24
N ASP A 202 -21.79 15.42 -9.14
CA ASP A 202 -21.37 14.96 -7.79
C ASP A 202 -21.98 13.57 -7.47
N GLU A 203 -22.32 12.75 -8.48
CA GLU A 203 -22.88 11.43 -8.27
C GLU A 203 -21.79 10.46 -7.86
N HIS A 204 -22.08 9.64 -6.86
CA HIS A 204 -21.21 8.53 -6.47
C HIS A 204 -21.20 7.44 -7.55
N ILE A 205 -20.05 7.20 -8.15
CA ILE A 205 -19.91 6.34 -9.33
C ILE A 205 -19.17 5.03 -9.06
N CYS A 206 -18.30 4.97 -8.06
CA CYS A 206 -17.62 3.72 -7.72
C CYS A 206 -17.12 3.64 -6.28
N ASP A 207 -16.97 2.40 -5.81
CA ASP A 207 -16.21 2.01 -4.62
C ASP A 207 -15.14 1.02 -5.04
N TYR A 208 -13.88 1.36 -4.89
CA TYR A 208 -12.76 0.48 -5.19
C TYR A 208 -12.02 0.05 -3.93
N ARG A 209 -11.59 -1.21 -3.87
CA ARG A 209 -10.84 -1.73 -2.75
C ARG A 209 -9.77 -2.71 -3.19
N GLN A 210 -8.53 -2.48 -2.80
CA GLN A 210 -7.42 -3.43 -2.91
C GLN A 210 -7.08 -4.07 -1.56
N VAL A 211 -6.74 -5.35 -1.58
CA VAL A 211 -6.16 -6.08 -0.45
C VAL A 211 -4.95 -6.86 -0.94
N LEU A 212 -3.79 -6.64 -0.31
CA LEU A 212 -2.55 -7.35 -0.59
C LEU A 212 -2.08 -8.08 0.66
N PHE A 213 -1.61 -9.32 0.48
CA PHE A 213 -0.95 -10.10 1.51
C PHE A 213 0.34 -10.71 0.96
N PHE A 214 1.44 -10.58 1.71
CA PHE A 214 2.73 -11.16 1.34
C PHE A 214 3.60 -11.49 2.55
N GLY A 215 4.38 -12.57 2.39
CA GLY A 215 5.50 -12.87 3.26
C GLY A 215 6.79 -12.31 2.68
N TYR A 216 7.67 -11.79 3.50
CA TYR A 216 8.90 -11.12 3.07
C TYR A 216 10.11 -11.52 3.91
N VAL A 217 11.29 -11.29 3.33
CA VAL A 217 12.59 -11.37 4.01
C VAL A 217 13.36 -10.09 3.76
N GLY A 218 14.25 -9.74 4.67
CA GLY A 218 15.05 -8.54 4.52
C GLY A 218 16.29 -8.52 5.39
N LEU A 219 17.06 -7.47 5.20
CA LEU A 219 18.26 -7.16 5.98
C LEU A 219 18.28 -5.67 6.31
N GLY A 220 18.95 -5.33 7.38
CA GLY A 220 19.10 -3.94 7.79
C GLY A 220 20.30 -3.71 8.70
N GLY A 221 20.50 -2.46 9.02
CA GLY A 221 21.53 -2.02 9.96
C GLY A 221 21.09 -0.78 10.71
N SER A 222 21.59 -0.67 11.94
CA SER A 222 21.44 0.51 12.78
C SER A 222 22.80 1.00 13.22
N TRP A 223 23.04 2.32 13.08
CA TRP A 223 24.26 3.03 13.42
C TRP A 223 23.97 4.03 14.54
N ARG A 224 24.69 3.93 15.64
CA ARG A 224 24.72 4.97 16.67
C ARG A 224 25.63 6.10 16.19
N LEU A 225 25.05 7.22 15.79
CA LEU A 225 25.80 8.40 15.33
C LEU A 225 26.37 9.19 16.50
N THR A 226 25.58 9.31 17.56
CA THR A 226 25.95 9.89 18.87
C THR A 226 25.19 9.16 19.98
N ASP A 227 25.40 9.55 21.23
CA ASP A 227 24.62 9.00 22.35
C ASP A 227 23.12 9.34 22.25
N ALA A 228 22.79 10.42 21.55
CA ALA A 228 21.39 10.89 21.38
C ALA A 228 20.78 10.53 20.03
N LEU A 229 21.56 10.10 19.04
CA LEU A 229 21.09 9.90 17.67
C LEU A 229 21.52 8.56 17.10
N SER A 230 20.57 7.84 16.51
CA SER A 230 20.82 6.62 15.73
C SER A 230 20.18 6.74 14.34
N LEU A 231 20.83 6.18 13.34
CA LEU A 231 20.35 6.05 11.98
C LEU A 231 20.13 4.57 11.69
N SER A 232 18.99 4.21 11.09
CA SER A 232 18.76 2.84 10.64
C SER A 232 18.36 2.83 9.17
N ALA A 233 18.71 1.74 8.47
CA ALA A 233 18.26 1.49 7.11
C ALA A 233 17.97 0.02 6.93
N TYR A 234 17.03 -0.28 6.01
CA TYR A 234 16.72 -1.66 5.66
C TYR A 234 16.33 -1.79 4.18
N ALA A 235 16.38 -3.03 3.69
CA ALA A 235 15.75 -3.43 2.44
C ALA A 235 15.09 -4.79 2.63
N SER A 236 13.96 -5.02 1.96
CA SER A 236 13.23 -6.28 1.97
C SER A 236 12.68 -6.65 0.61
N TRP A 237 12.39 -7.93 0.46
CA TRP A 237 11.85 -8.53 -0.74
C TRP A 237 10.85 -9.64 -0.37
N ALA A 238 9.71 -9.63 -1.05
CA ALA A 238 8.75 -10.72 -1.07
C ALA A 238 8.76 -11.35 -2.46
N PRO A 239 9.04 -12.67 -2.59
CA PRO A 239 9.09 -13.36 -3.89
C PRO A 239 7.73 -13.58 -4.52
N GLY A 240 6.65 -13.22 -3.83
CA GLY A 240 5.29 -13.32 -4.30
C GLY A 240 4.33 -12.62 -3.36
N TRP A 241 3.21 -12.13 -3.92
CA TRP A 241 2.11 -11.59 -3.13
C TRP A 241 0.77 -12.10 -3.65
N LYS A 242 -0.16 -12.32 -2.74
CA LYS A 242 -1.54 -12.67 -3.01
C LYS A 242 -2.41 -11.45 -2.80
N GLY A 243 -3.39 -11.26 -3.68
CA GLY A 243 -4.29 -10.14 -3.57
C GLY A 243 -5.68 -10.43 -4.04
N ARG A 244 -6.51 -9.48 -3.80
CA ARG A 244 -7.84 -9.35 -4.38
C ARG A 244 -8.19 -7.89 -4.44
N ASP A 245 -8.94 -7.54 -5.45
CA ASP A 245 -9.63 -6.27 -5.45
C ASP A 245 -11.14 -6.45 -5.70
N ARG A 246 -11.82 -5.34 -5.57
CA ARG A 246 -13.23 -5.25 -5.89
C ARG A 246 -13.53 -3.81 -6.28
N ASP A 247 -13.99 -3.65 -7.51
CA ASP A 247 -14.60 -2.44 -8.01
C ASP A 247 -16.12 -2.60 -8.05
N ASN A 248 -16.82 -1.81 -7.25
CA ASN A 248 -18.26 -1.68 -7.30
C ASN A 248 -18.57 -0.47 -8.22
N HIS A 249 -18.55 -0.71 -9.52
CA HIS A 249 -18.65 0.31 -10.56
C HIS A 249 -20.13 0.67 -10.79
N ILE A 250 -20.69 1.49 -9.90
CA ILE A 250 -22.10 1.88 -9.87
C ILE A 250 -22.48 2.60 -11.17
N GLY A 251 -21.64 3.53 -11.63
CA GLY A 251 -21.87 4.27 -12.87
C GLY A 251 -21.95 3.41 -14.13
N ALA A 252 -21.28 2.26 -14.14
CA ALA A 252 -21.34 1.28 -15.23
C ALA A 252 -22.30 0.10 -14.97
N GLY A 253 -22.97 0.08 -13.83
CA GLY A 253 -23.95 -0.96 -13.50
C GLY A 253 -23.36 -2.36 -13.25
N LYS A 254 -22.10 -2.45 -12.80
CA LYS A 254 -21.38 -3.72 -12.65
C LYS A 254 -20.54 -3.80 -11.37
N ILE A 255 -20.24 -5.02 -10.94
CA ILE A 255 -19.22 -5.31 -9.93
C ILE A 255 -18.11 -6.11 -10.59
N VAL A 256 -16.88 -5.67 -10.46
CA VAL A 256 -15.68 -6.42 -10.83
C VAL A 256 -15.03 -6.95 -9.56
N ASN A 257 -14.60 -8.21 -9.57
CA ASN A 257 -13.88 -8.86 -8.48
C ASN A 257 -12.69 -9.61 -9.06
N ASP A 258 -11.53 -9.26 -8.62
CA ASP A 258 -10.29 -9.84 -9.11
C ASP A 258 -9.58 -10.63 -8.03
N SER A 259 -8.84 -11.64 -8.46
CA SER A 259 -8.04 -12.49 -7.58
C SER A 259 -6.66 -12.74 -8.15
N PHE A 260 -5.64 -12.57 -7.31
CA PHE A 260 -4.23 -12.64 -7.67
C PHE A 260 -3.51 -13.66 -6.82
N ASP A 261 -2.71 -14.52 -7.45
CA ASP A 261 -1.84 -15.48 -6.80
C ASP A 261 -0.38 -14.98 -6.76
N TYR A 262 0.54 -15.74 -6.18
CA TYR A 262 1.91 -15.33 -5.82
C TYR A 262 2.87 -15.16 -7.02
N ASP A 263 2.50 -14.48 -8.09
CA ASP A 263 3.28 -14.38 -9.32
C ASP A 263 4.11 -13.10 -9.49
N ALA A 264 3.98 -12.15 -8.55
CA ALA A 264 4.68 -10.87 -8.61
C ALA A 264 5.40 -10.54 -7.31
N ASN A 265 6.38 -9.62 -7.37
CA ASN A 265 7.26 -9.33 -6.25
C ASN A 265 6.81 -8.07 -5.49
N VAL A 266 7.17 -8.00 -4.19
CA VAL A 266 7.17 -6.74 -3.45
C VAL A 266 8.60 -6.40 -3.04
N TYR A 267 8.99 -5.17 -3.29
CA TYR A 267 10.25 -4.59 -2.82
C TYR A 267 9.93 -3.48 -1.83
N ALA A 268 10.71 -3.38 -0.76
CA ALA A 268 10.63 -2.24 0.13
C ALA A 268 12.02 -1.88 0.65
N ALA A 269 12.20 -0.58 0.91
CA ALA A 269 13.40 -0.05 1.54
C ALA A 269 13.01 1.14 2.43
N GLY A 270 13.75 1.37 3.49
CA GLY A 270 13.50 2.51 4.36
C GLY A 270 14.73 2.96 5.12
N VAL A 271 14.64 4.19 5.58
CA VAL A 271 15.60 4.80 6.49
C VAL A 271 14.87 5.45 7.66
N SER A 272 15.52 5.54 8.79
CA SER A 272 14.95 6.27 9.93
C SER A 272 16.04 6.88 10.79
N LEU A 273 15.69 8.01 11.36
CA LEU A 273 16.48 8.73 12.34
C LEU A 273 15.77 8.66 13.69
N ASP A 274 16.53 8.22 14.71
CA ASP A 274 16.03 8.08 16.08
C ASP A 274 16.74 9.07 16.97
N TRP A 275 15.96 9.89 17.63
CA TRP A 275 16.42 10.82 18.63
C TRP A 275 16.05 10.34 20.04
N HIS A 276 17.05 9.87 20.80
CA HIS A 276 16.90 9.43 22.17
C HIS A 276 16.72 10.65 23.09
N VAL A 277 15.46 11.00 23.37
CA VAL A 277 15.12 12.19 24.17
C VAL A 277 15.20 11.93 25.68
N ALA A 278 15.15 10.65 26.09
CA ALA A 278 15.35 10.19 27.45
C ALA A 278 15.88 8.74 27.43
N GLU A 279 16.29 8.21 28.57
CA GLU A 279 16.84 6.85 28.71
C GLU A 279 15.92 5.76 28.11
N ARG A 280 14.62 5.98 28.14
CA ARG A 280 13.61 5.01 27.65
C ARG A 280 12.70 5.57 26.57
N ALA A 281 12.88 6.80 26.15
CA ALA A 281 12.02 7.46 25.16
C ALA A 281 12.80 7.94 23.96
N THR A 282 12.30 7.63 22.76
CA THR A 282 12.89 7.97 21.48
C THR A 282 11.82 8.61 20.59
N VAL A 283 12.14 9.70 19.92
CA VAL A 283 11.37 10.24 18.80
C VAL A 283 11.97 9.71 17.52
N SER A 284 11.18 9.09 16.68
CA SER A 284 11.61 8.50 15.40
C SER A 284 11.02 9.22 14.20
N PHE A 285 11.84 9.36 13.16
CA PHE A 285 11.46 9.89 11.85
C PHE A 285 11.81 8.82 10.81
N GLY A 286 10.83 8.30 10.11
CA GLY A 286 11.00 7.26 9.11
C GLY A 286 10.60 7.72 7.71
N LEU A 287 11.30 7.22 6.71
CA LEU A 287 10.93 7.31 5.30
C LEU A 287 11.02 5.90 4.72
N ASP A 288 9.89 5.40 4.22
CA ASP A 288 9.76 4.07 3.66
C ASP A 288 9.24 4.16 2.22
N TRP A 289 9.79 3.35 1.35
CA TRP A 289 9.32 3.11 0.00
C TRP A 289 8.90 1.67 -0.15
N GLN A 290 7.78 1.42 -0.83
CA GLN A 290 7.34 0.10 -1.21
C GLN A 290 6.81 0.10 -2.64
N LYS A 291 7.11 -1.00 -3.36
CA LYS A 291 6.55 -1.30 -4.68
C LYS A 291 6.12 -2.75 -4.74
N ALA A 292 4.82 -2.98 -4.92
CA ALA A 292 4.27 -4.24 -5.37
C ALA A 292 4.20 -4.19 -6.90
N THR A 293 4.97 -5.05 -7.57
CA THR A 293 5.00 -5.10 -9.03
C THR A 293 3.72 -5.71 -9.58
N LEU A 294 3.39 -5.38 -10.83
CA LEU A 294 2.20 -5.89 -11.50
C LEU A 294 2.05 -7.41 -11.31
N ASN A 295 0.95 -7.80 -10.70
CA ASN A 295 0.47 -9.17 -10.60
C ASN A 295 -0.71 -9.33 -11.55
N GLN A 296 -0.77 -10.43 -12.27
CA GLN A 296 -1.85 -10.76 -13.18
C GLN A 296 -2.71 -11.86 -12.56
N GLY A 297 -4.03 -11.71 -12.68
CA GLY A 297 -4.99 -12.59 -12.06
C GLY A 297 -6.28 -12.74 -12.84
N ASP A 298 -7.22 -13.44 -12.23
CA ASP A 298 -8.53 -13.70 -12.82
C ASP A 298 -9.50 -12.56 -12.50
N LEU A 299 -10.20 -12.08 -13.54
CA LEU A 299 -11.26 -11.10 -13.44
C LEU A 299 -12.62 -11.81 -13.47
N ARG A 300 -13.54 -11.36 -12.62
CA ARG A 300 -14.94 -11.74 -12.65
C ARG A 300 -15.84 -10.51 -12.58
N GLN A 301 -16.57 -10.27 -13.64
CA GLN A 301 -17.57 -9.20 -13.72
C GLN A 301 -18.98 -9.75 -13.52
N VAL A 302 -19.84 -8.98 -12.83
CA VAL A 302 -21.28 -9.28 -12.67
C VAL A 302 -22.07 -8.01 -12.95
N GLU A 303 -23.00 -8.07 -13.89
CA GLU A 303 -23.91 -6.98 -14.23
C GLU A 303 -25.07 -6.86 -13.23
N PHE A 304 -25.44 -5.65 -12.81
CA PHE A 304 -26.52 -5.45 -11.81
C PHE A 304 -27.89 -5.80 -12.35
N GLU A 305 -28.21 -5.38 -13.56
CA GLU A 305 -29.56 -5.53 -14.12
C GLU A 305 -29.88 -6.96 -14.54
N SER A 306 -28.97 -7.61 -15.25
CA SER A 306 -29.15 -8.96 -15.77
C SER A 306 -28.78 -10.05 -14.78
N GLY A 307 -27.86 -9.76 -13.86
CA GLY A 307 -27.19 -10.75 -13.01
C GLY A 307 -26.27 -11.68 -13.80
N GLU A 308 -26.01 -11.37 -15.07
CA GLU A 308 -25.06 -12.12 -15.89
C GLU A 308 -23.64 -11.98 -15.32
N ALA A 309 -22.92 -13.09 -15.31
CA ALA A 309 -21.55 -13.13 -14.81
C ALA A 309 -20.61 -13.58 -15.92
N GLU A 310 -19.55 -12.83 -16.12
CA GLU A 310 -18.44 -13.15 -17.01
C GLU A 310 -17.17 -13.40 -16.20
N ALA A 311 -16.35 -14.36 -16.63
CA ALA A 311 -15.07 -14.65 -16.03
C ALA A 311 -13.99 -14.61 -17.12
N MET A 312 -12.92 -13.86 -16.86
CA MET A 312 -11.78 -13.72 -17.77
C MET A 312 -10.50 -14.19 -17.04
N PRO A 313 -10.05 -15.41 -17.30
CA PRO A 313 -8.78 -15.90 -16.77
C PRO A 313 -7.61 -14.99 -17.22
N ASP A 314 -6.72 -14.63 -16.30
CA ASP A 314 -5.62 -13.69 -16.53
C ASP A 314 -6.07 -12.29 -17.03
N GLY A 315 -7.35 -11.93 -16.87
CA GLY A 315 -7.93 -10.69 -17.36
C GLY A 315 -7.70 -9.48 -16.45
N ALA A 316 -7.26 -9.70 -15.22
CA ALA A 316 -6.99 -8.66 -14.25
C ALA A 316 -5.50 -8.37 -14.05
N GLY A 317 -5.18 -7.16 -13.60
CA GLY A 317 -3.86 -6.81 -13.13
C GLY A 317 -3.91 -5.80 -11.98
N MET A 318 -3.01 -5.94 -11.01
CA MET A 318 -2.93 -5.03 -9.87
C MET A 318 -1.47 -4.74 -9.52
N GLU A 319 -1.18 -3.47 -9.23
CA GLU A 319 0.11 -3.05 -8.68
C GLU A 319 -0.06 -1.84 -7.76
N ASN A 320 0.91 -1.55 -6.91
CA ASN A 320 1.00 -0.27 -6.21
C ASN A 320 2.43 0.14 -5.89
N GLU A 321 2.62 1.44 -5.73
CA GLU A 321 3.89 2.02 -5.31
C GLU A 321 3.63 3.24 -4.44
N TYR A 322 4.29 3.33 -3.28
CA TYR A 322 4.14 4.47 -2.39
C TYR A 322 5.40 4.80 -1.61
N LEU A 323 5.46 6.05 -1.17
CA LEU A 323 6.35 6.55 -0.11
C LEU A 323 5.53 6.79 1.16
N ALA A 324 6.11 6.48 2.30
CA ALA A 324 5.51 6.74 3.61
C ALA A 324 6.50 7.50 4.49
N PHE A 325 6.05 8.64 5.04
CA PHE A 325 6.78 9.39 6.05
C PHE A 325 6.14 9.20 7.40
N THR A 326 6.92 8.77 8.40
CA THR A 326 6.42 8.43 9.72
C THR A 326 7.08 9.29 10.79
N ILE A 327 6.30 9.78 11.73
CA ILE A 327 6.77 10.37 12.98
C ILE A 327 6.23 9.50 14.12
N GLY A 328 7.13 8.99 14.96
CA GLY A 328 6.81 8.09 16.05
C GLY A 328 7.39 8.54 17.38
N LEU A 329 6.75 8.10 18.44
CA LEU A 329 7.26 8.15 19.79
C LEU A 329 7.45 6.72 20.29
N ASP A 330 8.65 6.42 20.70
CA ASP A 330 9.12 5.10 21.11
C ASP A 330 9.46 5.03 22.59
N TYR A 331 9.10 3.92 23.34
CA TYR A 331 9.47 3.71 24.74
C TYR A 331 9.86 2.24 25.05
N ALA A 332 10.94 2.02 25.72
CA ALA A 332 11.43 0.71 26.16
C ALA A 332 11.13 0.48 27.64
N PHE A 333 10.69 -0.72 27.98
CA PHE A 333 10.40 -1.15 29.36
C PHE A 333 11.55 -1.96 29.94
#